data_d1a117d6168d8c7563fb3f7d0cb04ae5
#
_entry.id   d1a117d6168d8c7563fb3f7d0cb04ae5
#
_cell.length_a   1.000
_cell.length_b   1.000
_cell.length_c   1.000
_cell.angle_alpha   90.00
_cell.angle_beta   90.00
_cell.angle_gamma   90.00
#
_symmetry.space_group_name_H-M   'P 1'
#
loop_
_entity.id
_entity.type
_entity.pdbx_description
1 polymer ?
#
loop_
_entity_poly.entity_id
_entity_poly.type
_entity_poly.pdbx_seq_one_letter_code
_entity_poly.pdbx_strand_id
1 'polypeptide(L)' 'SLHYHVLFSIGLILFLISLTVNIAASAVLFRARKRTERLLS' A
#
# COMPACT_ATOMS: atom_id res chain seq x y z
N SER A 1 16.73 -24.78 1.64
CA SER A 1 17.61 -24.57 0.52
C SER A 1 17.71 -23.11 0.15
N LEU A 2 18.82 -22.75 -0.46
CA LEU A 2 19.12 -21.36 -0.79
C LEU A 2 18.10 -20.73 -1.77
N HIS A 3 17.63 -21.51 -2.72
CA HIS A 3 16.67 -21.05 -3.72
C HIS A 3 15.34 -20.62 -3.10
N TYR A 4 14.85 -21.39 -2.17
CA TYR A 4 13.58 -21.05 -1.51
C TYR A 4 13.71 -19.80 -0.64
N HIS A 5 14.86 -19.63 -0.03
CA HIS A 5 15.10 -18.45 0.80
C HIS A 5 15.09 -17.17 -0.04
N VAL A 6 15.74 -17.19 -1.20
CA VAL A 6 15.78 -16.05 -2.11
C VAL A 6 14.39 -15.75 -2.65
N LEU A 7 13.66 -16.78 -3.06
CA LEU A 7 12.30 -16.62 -3.56
C LEU A 7 11.37 -16.01 -2.50
N PHE A 8 11.48 -16.48 -1.28
CA PHE A 8 10.70 -15.96 -0.16
C PHE A 8 11.03 -14.49 0.09
N SER A 9 12.32 -14.13 0.05
CA SER A 9 12.75 -12.76 0.27
C SER A 9 12.21 -11.82 -0.80
N ILE A 10 12.25 -12.23 -2.05
CA ILE A 10 11.71 -11.43 -3.16
C ILE A 10 10.21 -11.23 -3.00
N GLY A 11 9.49 -12.29 -2.68
CA GLY A 11 8.06 -12.21 -2.45
C GLY A 11 7.70 -11.29 -1.30
N LEU A 12 8.49 -11.36 -0.22
CA LEU A 12 8.27 -10.50 0.95
C LEU A 12 8.49 -9.03 0.61
N ILE A 13 9.55 -8.73 -0.13
CA ILE A 13 9.85 -7.36 -0.56
C ILE A 13 8.72 -6.82 -1.43
N LEU A 14 8.28 -7.60 -2.40
CA LEU A 14 7.17 -7.21 -3.27
C LEU A 14 5.88 -7.00 -2.47
N PHE A 15 5.63 -7.86 -1.52
CA PHE A 15 4.46 -7.73 -0.64
C PHE A 15 4.51 -6.42 0.15
N LEU A 16 5.66 -6.11 0.74
CA LEU A 16 5.83 -4.89 1.53
C LEU A 16 5.67 -3.64 0.67
N ILE A 17 6.22 -3.65 -0.53
CA ILE A 17 6.09 -2.54 -1.47
C ILE A 17 4.63 -2.35 -1.85
N SER A 18 3.95 -3.44 -2.22
CA SER A 18 2.53 -3.39 -2.60
C SER A 18 1.66 -2.89 -1.45
N LEU A 19 1.93 -3.37 -0.25
CA LEU A 19 1.21 -2.95 0.95
C LEU A 19 1.41 -1.47 1.23
N THR A 20 2.65 -1.00 1.12
CA THR A 20 2.97 0.41 1.34
C THR A 20 2.24 1.30 0.34
N VAL A 21 2.27 0.93 -0.94
CA VAL A 21 1.58 1.67 -1.99
C VAL A 21 0.07 1.69 -1.74
N ASN A 22 -0.49 0.55 -1.35
CA ASN A 22 -1.92 0.45 -1.04
C ASN A 22 -2.31 1.36 0.12
N ILE A 23 -1.53 1.35 1.19
CA ILE A 23 -1.80 2.19 2.36
C ILE A 23 -1.68 3.67 1.98
N ALA A 24 -0.63 4.03 1.24
CA ALA A 24 -0.43 5.41 0.80
C ALA A 24 -1.58 5.88 -0.09
N ALA A 25 -1.97 5.06 -1.06
CA ALA A 25 -3.08 5.38 -1.95
C ALA A 25 -4.38 5.53 -1.18
N SER A 26 -4.65 4.63 -0.24
CA SER A 26 -5.84 4.69 0.60
C SER A 26 -5.86 5.94 1.47
N ALA A 27 -4.71 6.32 2.03
CA ALA A 27 -4.60 7.51 2.86
C ALA A 27 -4.88 8.77 2.05
N VAL A 28 -4.33 8.85 0.83
CA VAL A 28 -4.57 9.99 -0.06
C VAL A 28 -6.04 10.06 -0.45
N LEU A 29 -6.62 8.93 -0.82
CA LEU A 29 -8.03 8.85 -1.19
C LEU A 29 -8.93 9.25 -0.03
N PHE A 30 -8.61 8.80 1.17
CA PHE A 30 -9.38 9.10 2.36
C PHE A 30 -9.34 10.60 2.67
N ARG A 31 -8.17 11.22 2.52
CA ARG A 31 -8.03 12.66 2.71
C ARG A 31 -8.82 13.45 1.66
N ALA A 32 -8.77 13.02 0.41
CA ALA A 32 -9.50 13.65 -0.66
C ALA A 32 -11.01 13.57 -0.43
N ARG A 33 -11.49 12.40 0.01
CA ARG A 33 -12.91 12.20 0.32
C ARG A 33 -13.38 13.11 1.46
N LYS A 34 -12.57 13.21 2.51
CA LYS A 34 -12.90 14.05 3.65
C LYS A 34 -12.99 15.52 3.25
N ARG A 35 -12.11 15.93 2.34
CA ARG A 35 -12.11 17.29 1.82
C ARG A 35 -13.35 17.58 0.98
N THR A 36 -13.74 16.63 0.15
CA THR A 36 -14.91 16.76 -0.72
C THR A 36 -16.20 16.79 0.10
N GLU A 37 -16.31 15.97 1.12
CA GLU A 37 -17.47 15.95 2.01
C GLU A 37 -17.63 17.29 2.73
N ARG A 38 -16.52 17.89 3.16
CA ARG A 38 -16.55 19.20 3.83
C ARG A 38 -17.02 20.31 2.90
N LEU A 39 -16.66 20.20 1.62
CA LEU A 39 -17.07 21.19 0.62
C LEU A 39 -18.52 21.04 0.20
N LEU A 40 -19.06 19.83 0.29
CA LEU A 40 -20.44 19.54 -0.10
C LEU A 40 -21.44 19.73 1.03
N SER A 41 -20.97 19.72 2.25
CA SER A 41 -21.82 19.92 3.41
C SER A 41 -21.61 21.33 4.00
#